data_29832e413c4e0f578d4dce6640fd5868
#
_entry.id   29832e413c4e0f578d4dce6640fd5868
#
_cell.length_a   1.000
_cell.length_b   1.000
_cell.length_c   1.000
_cell.angle_alpha   90.00
_cell.angle_beta   90.00
_cell.angle_gamma   90.00
#
_symmetry.space_group_name_H-M   'P 1'
#
loop_
_entity.id
_entity.type
_entity.pdbx_description
1 polymer ?
#
loop_
_entity_poly.entity_id
_entity_poly.type
_entity_poly.pdbx_seq_one_letter_code
_entity_poly.pdbx_strand_id
1 'polypeptide(L)'
;MTSPFQLYINGQFEDGAAQFDSINPATGQVWAKMPEARTNEVNRAVAAASKALQNEAWAGLTASQRGKLLYKLADLIEKAAPQLAQYETNDTGKIIRETSSQIAYVAEYYRYYAGIADKLEGSYLPIDKPDMQAWTIREPVGVIAAIVPWNSQLFLSAVKYNTLY
;
A
#
# COMPACT_ATOMS: atom_id res chain seq x y z
N MET A 1 -23.94 -13.62 7.76
CA MET A 1 -22.88 -13.79 6.76
C MET A 1 -21.60 -13.25 7.40
N THR A 2 -20.56 -14.07 7.48
CA THR A 2 -19.25 -13.57 7.90
C THR A 2 -18.74 -12.60 6.85
N SER A 3 -18.30 -11.42 7.27
CA SER A 3 -17.70 -10.44 6.35
C SER A 3 -16.47 -11.05 5.70
N PRO A 4 -16.27 -10.93 4.37
CA PRO A 4 -15.04 -11.35 3.73
C PRO A 4 -13.87 -10.41 4.03
N PHE A 5 -14.13 -9.27 4.70
CA PHE A 5 -13.15 -8.23 4.98
C PHE A 5 -12.68 -8.31 6.42
N GLN A 6 -11.38 -8.33 6.61
CA GLN A 6 -10.71 -8.41 7.91
C GLN A 6 -9.55 -7.42 7.96
N LEU A 7 -9.13 -7.07 9.15
CA LEU A 7 -7.86 -6.37 9.36
C LEU A 7 -6.71 -7.33 9.01
N TYR A 8 -5.63 -6.79 8.47
CA TYR A 8 -4.41 -7.54 8.21
C TYR A 8 -3.27 -6.95 9.04
N ILE A 9 -2.88 -7.65 10.10
CA ILE A 9 -1.84 -7.18 11.04
C ILE A 9 -0.81 -8.28 11.23
N ASN A 10 0.46 -7.96 11.09
CA ASN A 10 1.58 -8.86 11.29
C ASN A 10 1.47 -10.20 10.51
N GLY A 11 1.00 -10.13 9.27
CA GLY A 11 0.86 -11.30 8.40
C GLY A 11 -0.37 -12.17 8.69
N GLN A 12 -1.30 -11.73 9.55
CA GLN A 12 -2.50 -12.46 9.93
C GLN A 12 -3.76 -11.65 9.62
N PHE A 13 -4.80 -12.34 9.17
CA PHE A 13 -6.14 -11.79 9.09
C PHE A 13 -6.83 -11.94 10.44
N GLU A 14 -7.48 -10.87 10.90
CA GLU A 14 -8.21 -10.84 12.16
C GLU A 14 -9.44 -9.95 12.09
N ASP A 15 -10.41 -10.22 12.94
CA ASP A 15 -11.60 -9.37 13.07
C ASP A 15 -11.22 -8.05 13.76
N GLY A 16 -11.92 -6.98 13.41
CA GLY A 16 -11.78 -5.69 14.09
C GLY A 16 -12.45 -5.71 15.48
N ALA A 17 -12.16 -4.66 16.28
CA ALA A 17 -12.82 -4.45 17.57
C ALA A 17 -14.34 -4.28 17.42
N ALA A 18 -14.80 -3.82 16.27
CA ALA A 18 -16.20 -3.70 15.86
C ALA A 18 -16.30 -3.82 14.34
N GLN A 19 -17.50 -3.68 13.82
CA GLN A 19 -17.78 -3.64 12.39
C GLN A 19 -18.73 -2.48 12.09
N PHE A 20 -18.62 -1.92 10.88
CA PHE A 20 -19.57 -0.94 10.35
C PHE A 20 -20.06 -1.36 8.97
N ASP A 21 -21.23 -0.87 8.59
CA ASP A 21 -21.84 -1.17 7.30
C ASP A 21 -21.27 -0.26 6.23
N SER A 22 -20.80 -0.86 5.13
CA SER A 22 -20.54 -0.13 3.89
C SER A 22 -21.77 -0.19 3.01
N ILE A 23 -22.24 0.99 2.58
CA ILE A 23 -23.48 1.17 1.83
C ILE A 23 -23.13 1.43 0.37
N ASN A 24 -23.68 0.63 -0.53
CA ASN A 24 -23.58 0.89 -1.96
C ASN A 24 -24.41 2.13 -2.32
N PRO A 25 -23.79 3.23 -2.78
CA PRO A 25 -24.52 4.48 -3.04
C PRO A 25 -25.49 4.39 -4.21
N ALA A 26 -25.32 3.44 -5.12
CA ALA A 26 -26.24 3.24 -6.25
C ALA A 26 -27.55 2.56 -5.84
N THR A 27 -27.54 1.75 -4.77
CA THR A 27 -28.72 0.98 -4.33
C THR A 27 -29.25 1.42 -2.97
N GLY A 28 -28.44 2.12 -2.18
CA GLY A 28 -28.73 2.46 -0.78
C GLY A 28 -28.72 1.25 0.15
N GLN A 29 -28.22 0.10 -0.29
CA GLN A 29 -28.19 -1.13 0.50
C GLN A 29 -26.78 -1.42 1.05
N VAL A 30 -26.74 -2.08 2.20
CA VAL A 30 -25.48 -2.60 2.75
C VAL A 30 -24.94 -3.69 1.81
N TRP A 31 -23.75 -3.48 1.26
CA TRP A 31 -23.08 -4.45 0.40
C TRP A 31 -21.99 -5.25 1.13
N ALA A 32 -21.44 -4.67 2.20
CA ALA A 32 -20.41 -5.33 3.02
C ALA A 32 -20.42 -4.81 4.46
N LYS A 33 -19.86 -5.62 5.36
CA LYS A 33 -19.46 -5.19 6.71
C LYS A 33 -17.96 -5.06 6.76
N MET A 34 -17.49 -3.91 7.22
CA MET A 34 -16.07 -3.58 7.29
C MET A 34 -15.56 -3.67 8.73
N PRO A 35 -14.34 -4.18 8.95
CA PRO A 35 -13.76 -4.23 10.29
C PRO A 35 -13.39 -2.83 10.77
N GLU A 36 -13.71 -2.52 12.01
CA GLU A 36 -13.29 -1.28 12.68
C GLU A 36 -12.10 -1.56 13.59
N ALA A 37 -10.95 -0.94 13.29
CA ALA A 37 -9.80 -0.94 14.17
C ALA A 37 -9.91 0.19 15.20
N ARG A 38 -9.56 -0.10 16.45
CA ARG A 38 -9.44 0.88 17.53
C ARG A 38 -8.00 1.02 18.00
N THR A 39 -7.78 1.71 19.06
CA THR A 39 -6.43 2.02 19.59
C THR A 39 -5.56 0.77 19.75
N ASN A 40 -6.12 -0.35 20.21
CA ASN A 40 -5.36 -1.58 20.42
C ASN A 40 -4.86 -2.18 19.09
N GLU A 41 -5.73 -2.31 18.09
CA GLU A 41 -5.39 -2.82 16.75
C GLU A 41 -4.37 -1.93 16.07
N VAL A 42 -4.57 -0.61 16.14
CA VAL A 42 -3.64 0.38 15.58
C VAL A 42 -2.27 0.27 16.24
N ASN A 43 -2.21 0.20 17.57
CA ASN A 43 -0.94 0.05 18.30
C ASN A 43 -0.21 -1.24 17.92
N ARG A 44 -0.92 -2.35 17.76
CA ARG A 44 -0.34 -3.63 17.30
C ARG A 44 0.16 -3.54 15.86
N ALA A 45 -0.57 -2.87 14.98
CA ALA A 45 -0.15 -2.67 13.60
C ALA A 45 1.14 -1.83 13.51
N VAL A 46 1.21 -0.73 14.25
CA VAL A 46 2.42 0.12 14.33
C VAL A 46 3.60 -0.64 14.92
N ALA A 47 3.39 -1.39 16.00
CA ALA A 47 4.44 -2.23 16.61
C ALA A 47 4.95 -3.31 15.64
N ALA A 48 4.04 -3.96 14.89
CA ALA A 48 4.40 -4.94 13.88
C ALA A 48 5.21 -4.32 12.73
N ALA A 49 4.79 -3.16 12.24
CA ALA A 49 5.50 -2.43 11.18
C ALA A 49 6.90 -1.98 11.65
N SER A 50 7.02 -1.47 12.86
CA SER A 50 8.32 -1.09 13.46
C SER A 50 9.26 -2.29 13.59
N LYS A 51 8.73 -3.44 14.01
CA LYS A 51 9.51 -4.69 14.11
C LYS A 51 9.91 -5.20 12.72
N ALA A 52 9.03 -5.10 11.73
CA ALA A 52 9.32 -5.52 10.36
C ALA A 52 10.44 -4.70 9.74
N LEU A 53 10.52 -3.40 10.03
CA LEU A 53 11.58 -2.53 9.53
C LEU A 53 12.98 -2.98 9.98
N GLN A 54 13.10 -3.63 11.13
CA GLN A 54 14.35 -4.14 11.70
C GLN A 54 14.58 -5.63 11.37
N ASN A 55 13.62 -6.30 10.74
CA ASN A 55 13.72 -7.72 10.42
C ASN A 55 14.64 -7.91 9.21
N GLU A 56 15.64 -8.78 9.34
CA GLU A 56 16.61 -9.09 8.27
C GLU A 56 15.93 -9.55 6.96
N ALA A 57 14.82 -10.27 7.07
CA ALA A 57 14.05 -10.70 5.91
C ALA A 57 13.49 -9.52 5.06
N TRP A 58 13.38 -8.33 5.63
CA TRP A 58 13.00 -7.10 4.93
C TRP A 58 14.19 -6.12 4.83
N ALA A 59 14.83 -5.81 5.95
CA ALA A 59 15.93 -4.84 6.02
C ALA A 59 17.15 -5.29 5.20
N GLY A 60 17.41 -6.59 5.11
CA GLY A 60 18.49 -7.18 4.31
C GLY A 60 18.21 -7.23 2.80
N LEU A 61 17.00 -6.88 2.33
CA LEU A 61 16.69 -6.89 0.90
C LEU A 61 17.41 -5.73 0.19
N THR A 62 18.01 -6.06 -0.95
CA THR A 62 18.49 -5.02 -1.89
C THR A 62 17.31 -4.28 -2.54
N ALA A 63 17.56 -3.09 -3.08
CA ALA A 63 16.56 -2.32 -3.80
C ALA A 63 15.93 -3.12 -4.97
N SER A 64 16.75 -3.83 -5.75
CA SER A 64 16.27 -4.72 -6.82
C SER A 64 15.38 -5.87 -6.31
N GLN A 65 15.69 -6.42 -5.12
CA GLN A 65 14.84 -7.45 -4.51
C GLN A 65 13.49 -6.90 -4.07
N ARG A 66 13.45 -5.69 -3.50
CA ARG A 66 12.19 -4.99 -3.20
C ARG A 66 11.40 -4.69 -4.47
N GLY A 67 12.05 -4.23 -5.54
CA GLY A 67 11.42 -4.05 -6.85
C GLY A 67 10.75 -5.32 -7.37
N LYS A 68 11.38 -6.50 -7.21
CA LYS A 68 10.77 -7.79 -7.59
C LYS A 68 9.50 -8.10 -6.79
N LEU A 69 9.41 -7.68 -5.52
CA LEU A 69 8.19 -7.83 -4.73
C LEU A 69 7.05 -6.95 -5.26
N LEU A 70 7.37 -5.71 -5.68
CA LEU A 70 6.39 -4.83 -6.32
C LEU A 70 5.89 -5.38 -7.67
N TYR A 71 6.75 -5.96 -8.51
CA TYR A 71 6.31 -6.67 -9.73
C TYR A 71 5.35 -7.80 -9.40
N LYS A 72 5.68 -8.63 -8.43
CA LYS A 72 4.81 -9.72 -7.99
C LYS A 72 3.45 -9.19 -7.46
N LEU A 73 3.45 -8.08 -6.73
CA LEU A 73 2.22 -7.44 -6.28
C LEU A 73 1.39 -6.93 -7.47
N ALA A 74 2.02 -6.31 -8.46
CA ALA A 74 1.35 -5.85 -9.68
C ALA A 74 0.64 -7.00 -10.42
N ASP A 75 1.31 -8.14 -10.57
CA ASP A 75 0.74 -9.33 -11.22
C ASP A 75 -0.46 -9.89 -10.44
N LEU A 76 -0.41 -9.87 -9.10
CA LEU A 76 -1.53 -10.27 -8.25
C LEU A 76 -2.72 -9.32 -8.37
N ILE A 77 -2.47 -8.01 -8.42
CA ILE A 77 -3.51 -6.98 -8.62
C ILE A 77 -4.16 -7.16 -9.99
N GLU A 78 -3.38 -7.33 -11.05
CA GLU A 78 -3.89 -7.55 -12.40
C GLU A 78 -4.76 -8.81 -12.49
N LYS A 79 -4.32 -9.90 -11.89
CA LYS A 79 -5.09 -11.15 -11.81
C LYS A 79 -6.41 -10.97 -11.06
N ALA A 80 -6.44 -10.15 -10.02
CA ALA A 80 -7.63 -9.87 -9.21
C ALA A 80 -8.44 -8.68 -9.73
N ALA A 81 -8.05 -8.02 -10.82
CA ALA A 81 -8.61 -6.76 -11.29
C ALA A 81 -10.14 -6.77 -11.44
N PRO A 82 -10.80 -7.81 -12.00
CA PRO A 82 -12.26 -7.81 -12.11
C PRO A 82 -12.97 -7.75 -10.75
N GLN A 83 -12.46 -8.48 -9.76
CA GLN A 83 -13.03 -8.50 -8.41
C GLN A 83 -12.77 -7.18 -7.68
N LEU A 84 -11.57 -6.63 -7.77
CA LEU A 84 -11.20 -5.37 -7.15
C LEU A 84 -12.01 -4.21 -7.73
N ALA A 85 -12.21 -4.16 -9.05
CA ALA A 85 -13.04 -3.17 -9.71
C ALA A 85 -14.50 -3.24 -9.24
N GLN A 86 -15.04 -4.45 -9.06
CA GLN A 86 -16.39 -4.62 -8.55
C GLN A 86 -16.52 -4.14 -7.10
N TYR A 87 -15.53 -4.41 -6.25
CA TYR A 87 -15.52 -3.92 -4.87
C TYR A 87 -15.48 -2.38 -4.83
N GLU A 88 -14.61 -1.75 -5.62
CA GLU A 88 -14.53 -0.29 -5.68
C GLU A 88 -15.80 0.34 -6.26
N THR A 89 -16.43 -0.28 -7.25
CA THR A 89 -17.74 0.15 -7.77
C THR A 89 -18.82 0.07 -6.70
N ASN A 90 -18.90 -1.02 -5.96
CA ASN A 90 -19.90 -1.19 -4.91
C ASN A 90 -19.75 -0.19 -3.76
N ASP A 91 -18.49 0.15 -3.43
CA ASP A 91 -18.18 1.03 -2.30
C ASP A 91 -18.29 2.53 -2.66
N THR A 92 -17.88 2.91 -3.87
CA THR A 92 -17.79 4.32 -4.29
C THR A 92 -18.95 4.79 -5.16
N GLY A 93 -19.67 3.87 -5.79
CA GLY A 93 -20.69 4.18 -6.80
C GLY A 93 -20.15 4.56 -8.18
N LYS A 94 -18.83 4.47 -8.41
CA LYS A 94 -18.24 4.66 -9.73
C LYS A 94 -18.73 3.60 -10.71
N ILE A 95 -18.80 3.96 -11.99
CA ILE A 95 -19.17 3.00 -13.03
C ILE A 95 -18.07 1.96 -13.24
N ILE A 96 -18.47 0.71 -13.44
CA ILE A 96 -17.54 -0.44 -13.55
C ILE A 96 -16.48 -0.27 -14.65
N ARG A 97 -16.77 0.42 -15.73
CA ARG A 97 -15.81 0.70 -16.79
C ARG A 97 -14.66 1.57 -16.29
N GLU A 98 -14.95 2.56 -15.44
CA GLU A 98 -13.94 3.45 -14.86
C GLU A 98 -13.09 2.70 -13.83
N THR A 99 -13.71 1.97 -12.90
CA THR A 99 -12.98 1.21 -11.89
C THR A 99 -12.11 0.13 -12.51
N SER A 100 -12.59 -0.57 -13.54
CA SER A 100 -11.80 -1.57 -14.27
C SER A 100 -10.56 -0.96 -14.91
N SER A 101 -10.70 0.19 -15.57
CA SER A 101 -9.56 0.91 -16.16
C SER A 101 -8.58 1.40 -15.08
N GLN A 102 -9.10 1.88 -13.97
CA GLN A 102 -8.28 2.38 -12.86
C GLN A 102 -7.48 1.27 -12.18
N ILE A 103 -8.08 0.10 -11.97
CA ILE A 103 -7.36 -1.05 -11.38
C ILE A 103 -6.26 -1.57 -12.30
N ALA A 104 -6.49 -1.63 -13.61
CA ALA A 104 -5.44 -1.96 -14.57
C ALA A 104 -4.26 -0.98 -14.47
N TYR A 105 -4.55 0.31 -14.36
CA TYR A 105 -3.52 1.35 -14.17
C TYR A 105 -2.77 1.21 -12.83
N VAL A 106 -3.43 0.74 -11.77
CA VAL A 106 -2.77 0.47 -10.49
C VAL A 106 -1.64 -0.55 -10.65
N ALA A 107 -1.85 -1.64 -11.39
CA ALA A 107 -0.81 -2.63 -11.65
C ALA A 107 0.39 -2.02 -12.40
N GLU A 108 0.12 -1.21 -13.43
CA GLU A 108 1.17 -0.49 -14.17
C GLU A 108 1.94 0.51 -13.27
N TYR A 109 1.25 1.17 -12.36
CA TYR A 109 1.84 2.08 -11.40
C TYR A 109 2.85 1.35 -10.48
N TYR A 110 2.50 0.18 -9.97
CA TYR A 110 3.43 -0.65 -9.21
C TYR A 110 4.61 -1.13 -10.05
N ARG A 111 4.40 -1.51 -11.31
CA ARG A 111 5.49 -1.90 -12.23
C ARG A 111 6.47 -0.78 -12.50
N TYR A 112 5.97 0.45 -12.66
CA TYR A 112 6.81 1.63 -12.83
C TYR A 112 7.76 1.80 -11.64
N TYR A 113 7.24 1.82 -10.41
CA TYR A 113 8.07 1.97 -9.20
C TYR A 113 8.98 0.77 -8.96
N ALA A 114 8.55 -0.43 -9.28
CA ALA A 114 9.40 -1.61 -9.28
C ALA A 114 10.62 -1.45 -10.18
N GLY A 115 10.43 -0.86 -11.36
CA GLY A 115 11.50 -0.62 -12.33
C GLY A 115 12.49 0.48 -11.94
N ILE A 116 12.11 1.39 -11.07
CA ILE A 116 12.99 2.48 -10.59
C ILE A 116 13.55 2.25 -9.18
N ALA A 117 13.20 1.16 -8.52
CA ALA A 117 13.58 0.90 -7.13
C ALA A 117 15.11 0.93 -6.91
N ASP A 118 15.90 0.43 -7.84
CA ASP A 118 17.36 0.39 -7.80
C ASP A 118 18.04 1.58 -8.51
N LYS A 119 17.27 2.62 -8.83
CA LYS A 119 17.75 3.82 -9.54
C LYS A 119 17.66 5.10 -8.69
N LEU A 120 17.39 4.95 -7.40
CA LEU A 120 17.36 6.06 -6.46
C LEU A 120 18.80 6.40 -6.05
N GLU A 121 19.36 7.42 -6.68
CA GLU A 121 20.72 7.87 -6.46
C GLU A 121 20.81 8.92 -5.35
N GLY A 122 22.01 9.07 -4.79
CA GLY A 122 22.44 10.22 -4.00
C GLY A 122 23.24 11.20 -4.84
N SER A 123 23.67 12.27 -4.22
CA SER A 123 24.50 13.31 -4.86
C SER A 123 25.85 13.39 -4.17
N TYR A 124 26.91 13.57 -4.94
CA TYR A 124 28.19 14.06 -4.44
C TYR A 124 28.12 15.59 -4.28
N LEU A 125 28.51 16.09 -3.12
CA LEU A 125 28.44 17.52 -2.81
C LEU A 125 29.87 18.11 -2.77
N PRO A 126 30.17 19.17 -3.54
CA PRO A 126 31.39 19.89 -3.39
C PRO A 126 31.43 20.62 -2.04
N ILE A 127 32.52 20.45 -1.30
CA ILE A 127 32.80 21.17 -0.07
C ILE A 127 34.16 21.80 -0.15
N ASP A 128 34.31 22.95 0.49
CA ASP A 128 35.58 23.71 0.47
C ASP A 128 36.55 23.17 1.53
N LYS A 129 36.86 21.85 1.42
CA LYS A 129 37.83 21.16 2.27
C LYS A 129 38.50 20.05 1.46
N PRO A 130 39.83 20.14 1.20
CA PRO A 130 40.51 19.22 0.29
C PRO A 130 40.65 17.79 0.82
N ASP A 131 40.54 17.60 2.12
CA ASP A 131 40.66 16.31 2.84
C ASP A 131 39.34 15.65 3.18
N MET A 132 38.20 16.20 2.70
CA MET A 132 36.86 15.70 2.99
C MET A 132 36.04 15.46 1.72
N GLN A 133 35.15 14.50 1.80
CA GLN A 133 34.15 14.23 0.78
C GLN A 133 32.75 14.21 1.44
N ALA A 134 31.74 14.73 0.74
CA ALA A 134 30.36 14.72 1.20
C ALA A 134 29.43 14.16 0.11
N TRP A 135 28.50 13.31 0.51
CA TRP A 135 27.48 12.77 -0.37
C TRP A 135 26.15 12.60 0.39
N THR A 136 25.05 12.57 -0.34
CA THR A 136 23.74 12.22 0.20
C THR A 136 23.45 10.75 -0.05
N ILE A 137 22.77 10.12 0.90
CA ILE A 137 22.21 8.77 0.76
C ILE A 137 20.70 8.80 1.06
N ARG A 138 19.97 7.85 0.50
CA ARG A 138 18.54 7.68 0.78
C ARG A 138 18.38 6.63 1.87
N GLU A 139 17.66 6.97 2.94
CA GLU A 139 17.38 6.09 4.06
C GLU A 139 15.88 6.04 4.34
N PRO A 140 15.34 4.90 4.86
CA PRO A 140 13.93 4.81 5.26
C PRO A 140 13.58 5.84 6.33
N VAL A 141 12.48 6.55 6.15
CA VAL A 141 11.95 7.50 7.17
C VAL A 141 11.42 6.76 8.41
N GLY A 142 10.96 5.52 8.23
CA GLY A 142 10.37 4.71 9.28
C GLY A 142 8.94 4.27 8.96
N VAL A 143 8.13 4.07 9.98
CA VAL A 143 6.72 3.69 9.83
C VAL A 143 5.87 4.92 9.48
N ILE A 144 5.05 4.79 8.47
CA ILE A 144 4.19 5.86 7.95
C ILE A 144 2.73 5.43 8.01
N ALA A 145 1.86 6.32 8.49
CA ALA A 145 0.42 6.16 8.39
C ALA A 145 -0.08 6.72 7.05
N ALA A 146 -0.50 5.83 6.15
CA ALA A 146 -1.06 6.22 4.87
C ALA A 146 -2.59 6.38 5.00
N ILE A 147 -3.07 7.61 5.14
CA ILE A 147 -4.50 7.93 5.15
C ILE A 147 -4.97 8.07 3.70
N VAL A 148 -5.85 7.17 3.29
CA VAL A 148 -6.36 7.07 1.93
C VAL A 148 -7.77 7.64 1.86
N PRO A 149 -8.08 8.54 0.91
CA PRO A 149 -9.44 9.04 0.71
C PRO A 149 -10.35 7.96 0.09
N TRP A 150 -11.65 8.10 0.31
CA TRP A 150 -12.68 7.12 -0.05
C TRP A 150 -12.95 6.97 -1.56
N ASN A 151 -12.55 7.95 -2.37
CA ASN A 151 -13.02 8.06 -3.76
C ASN A 151 -12.22 7.28 -4.80
N SER A 152 -11.10 6.67 -4.44
CA SER A 152 -10.24 5.83 -5.30
C SER A 152 -9.24 5.06 -4.44
N GLN A 153 -9.74 4.21 -3.57
CA GLN A 153 -8.96 3.64 -2.48
C GLN A 153 -7.73 2.89 -2.97
N LEU A 154 -7.89 2.01 -3.97
CA LEU A 154 -6.79 1.19 -4.48
C LEU A 154 -5.73 2.02 -5.20
N PHE A 155 -6.14 2.94 -6.06
CA PHE A 155 -5.20 3.80 -6.77
C PHE A 155 -4.45 4.73 -5.81
N LEU A 156 -5.15 5.39 -4.90
CA LEU A 156 -4.52 6.32 -3.95
C LEU A 156 -3.69 5.61 -2.89
N SER A 157 -4.02 4.35 -2.57
CA SER A 157 -3.13 3.47 -1.80
C SER A 157 -1.83 3.20 -2.55
N ALA A 158 -1.91 2.85 -3.83
CA ALA A 158 -0.74 2.61 -4.67
C ALA A 158 0.16 3.85 -4.76
N VAL A 159 -0.43 5.05 -4.95
CA VAL A 159 0.32 6.31 -4.96
C VAL A 159 1.09 6.51 -3.65
N LYS A 160 0.45 6.28 -2.50
CA LYS A 160 1.11 6.46 -1.20
C LYS A 160 2.17 5.39 -0.93
N TYR A 161 1.87 4.11 -1.17
CA TYR A 161 2.80 3.02 -0.89
C TYR A 161 4.04 3.06 -1.79
N ASN A 162 3.91 3.40 -3.05
CA ASN A 162 5.04 3.42 -3.98
C ASN A 162 5.96 4.63 -3.81
N THR A 163 5.46 5.76 -3.29
CA THR A 163 6.30 6.94 -3.01
C THR A 163 7.11 6.81 -1.72
N LEU A 164 6.90 5.75 -0.96
CA LEU A 164 7.59 5.47 0.31
C LEU A 164 8.75 4.46 0.17
N TYR A 165 9.03 4.00 -1.05
CA TYR A 165 10.14 3.10 -1.37
C TYR A 165 11.41 3.82 -1.72
#